data_f5b77289bda696dd7542ae2af8201051
#
_entry.id   f5b77289bda696dd7542ae2af8201051
#
_cell.length_a   1.000
_cell.length_b   1.000
_cell.length_c   1.000
_cell.angle_alpha   90.00
_cell.angle_beta   90.00
_cell.angle_gamma   90.00
#
_symmetry.space_group_name_H-M   'P 1'
#
loop_
_entity.id
_entity.type
_entity.pdbx_description
1 polymer ?
#
loop_
_entity_poly.entity_id
_entity_poly.type
_entity_poly.pdbx_seq_one_letter_code
_entity_poly.pdbx_strand_id
1 'polypeptide(L)'
;MRLLDFKDLYNTKYTMAVDYEKAGVSLEAGYDVVRRIKKHVASTDRLGVMGNIGSFGGMFDLSKLNIKEPVLVSGTDGVGTKLKLAFAMDKHDTIGIDAVAMCVNDVLAQGAEPLVFLDYVAQGKTRPEVVEAIVAGVADGCRQAGCALVGGETAEMPGMYEDGEYDIAGYTTGVVEKSRLIDGTKVKAGDV
;
A
#
# COMPACT_ATOMS: atom_id res chain seq x y z
N MET A 1 -9.57 39.31 -10.48
CA MET A 1 -9.91 37.91 -10.17
C MET A 1 -10.33 37.85 -8.71
N ARG A 2 -11.66 37.88 -8.41
CA ARG A 2 -12.18 37.86 -7.05
C ARG A 2 -12.01 36.45 -6.51
N LEU A 3 -11.33 36.32 -5.36
CA LEU A 3 -11.35 35.11 -4.56
C LEU A 3 -12.82 34.83 -4.18
N LEU A 4 -13.33 33.70 -4.61
CA LEU A 4 -14.66 33.23 -4.19
C LEU A 4 -14.62 33.01 -2.66
N ASP A 5 -15.53 33.69 -1.96
CA ASP A 5 -15.67 33.57 -0.51
C ASP A 5 -16.14 32.16 -0.18
N PHE A 6 -15.42 31.46 0.69
CA PHE A 6 -15.76 30.10 1.13
C PHE A 6 -17.18 29.98 1.69
N LYS A 7 -17.78 31.11 2.11
CA LYS A 7 -19.18 31.18 2.60
C LYS A 7 -20.21 31.04 1.46
N ASP A 8 -19.86 31.42 0.24
CA ASP A 8 -20.79 31.29 -0.91
C ASP A 8 -20.88 29.85 -1.42
N LEU A 9 -19.86 29.03 -1.19
CA LEU A 9 -19.87 27.59 -1.47
C LEU A 9 -20.77 26.81 -0.51
N TYR A 10 -20.96 27.27 0.72
CA TYR A 10 -21.82 26.59 1.72
C TYR A 10 -23.30 26.92 1.61
N ASN A 11 -23.66 28.01 0.93
CA ASN A 11 -25.06 28.46 0.78
C ASN A 11 -25.76 28.00 -0.49
N THR A 12 -25.05 27.32 -1.40
CA THR A 12 -25.73 26.62 -2.48
C THR A 12 -26.36 25.37 -1.91
N LYS A 13 -27.70 25.34 -1.82
CA LYS A 13 -28.52 24.18 -1.46
C LYS A 13 -28.34 23.06 -2.49
N TYR A 14 -27.19 22.43 -2.52
CA TYR A 14 -27.02 21.11 -3.09
C TYR A 14 -27.11 20.09 -1.95
N THR A 15 -28.34 19.87 -1.48
CA THR A 15 -28.71 18.59 -0.86
C THR A 15 -28.82 17.53 -1.97
N MET A 16 -27.75 17.31 -2.70
CA MET A 16 -27.53 16.00 -3.31
C MET A 16 -26.88 15.19 -2.19
N ALA A 17 -27.69 14.41 -1.45
CA ALA A 17 -27.16 13.28 -0.73
C ALA A 17 -26.36 12.49 -1.78
N VAL A 18 -25.03 12.48 -1.66
CA VAL A 18 -24.18 11.67 -2.51
C VAL A 18 -24.52 10.23 -2.16
N ASP A 19 -25.35 9.61 -3.00
CA ASP A 19 -25.70 8.21 -2.88
C ASP A 19 -24.55 7.43 -3.53
N TYR A 20 -23.68 6.89 -2.71
CA TYR A 20 -22.54 6.09 -3.17
C TYR A 20 -22.97 4.91 -4.02
N GLU A 21 -24.12 4.28 -3.71
CA GLU A 21 -24.65 3.17 -4.49
C GLU A 21 -25.06 3.63 -5.90
N LYS A 22 -25.68 4.82 -6.03
CA LYS A 22 -26.00 5.41 -7.36
C LYS A 22 -24.75 5.81 -8.14
N ALA A 23 -23.65 6.10 -7.44
CA ALA A 23 -22.34 6.34 -8.06
C ALA A 23 -21.62 5.03 -8.44
N GLY A 24 -22.20 3.86 -8.12
CA GLY A 24 -21.61 2.56 -8.40
C GLY A 24 -20.60 2.10 -7.36
N VAL A 25 -20.55 2.73 -6.18
CA VAL A 25 -19.60 2.41 -5.10
C VAL A 25 -20.35 1.70 -3.97
N SER A 26 -19.88 0.50 -3.58
CA SER A 26 -20.48 -0.31 -2.52
C SER A 26 -19.73 -0.15 -1.19
N LEU A 27 -20.34 0.56 -0.25
CA LEU A 27 -19.82 0.67 1.11
C LEU A 27 -19.77 -0.68 1.82
N GLU A 28 -20.77 -1.54 1.60
CA GLU A 28 -20.82 -2.87 2.21
C GLU A 28 -19.64 -3.76 1.75
N ALA A 29 -19.34 -3.75 0.44
CA ALA A 29 -18.17 -4.45 -0.08
C ALA A 29 -16.87 -3.94 0.54
N GLY A 30 -16.72 -2.62 0.72
CA GLY A 30 -15.57 -2.03 1.41
C GLY A 30 -15.44 -2.52 2.87
N TYR A 31 -16.53 -2.55 3.62
CA TYR A 31 -16.52 -3.08 4.99
C TYR A 31 -16.22 -4.58 5.04
N ASP A 32 -16.68 -5.35 4.05
CA ASP A 32 -16.35 -6.78 3.96
C ASP A 32 -14.86 -6.99 3.68
N VAL A 33 -14.27 -6.22 2.77
CA VAL A 33 -12.81 -6.22 2.53
C VAL A 33 -12.07 -6.04 3.86
N VAL A 34 -12.36 -4.96 4.61
CA VAL A 34 -11.68 -4.68 5.88
C VAL A 34 -11.80 -5.84 6.87
N ARG A 35 -12.97 -6.50 6.96
CA ARG A 35 -13.12 -7.68 7.82
C ARG A 35 -12.21 -8.83 7.42
N ARG A 36 -12.15 -9.12 6.12
CA ARG A 36 -11.40 -10.26 5.56
C ARG A 36 -9.90 -10.09 5.70
N ILE A 37 -9.37 -8.89 5.44
CA ILE A 37 -7.94 -8.64 5.42
C ILE A 37 -7.29 -8.55 6.80
N LYS A 38 -8.04 -8.32 7.89
CA LYS A 38 -7.51 -8.16 9.26
C LYS A 38 -6.54 -9.26 9.68
N LYS A 39 -6.85 -10.53 9.40
CA LYS A 39 -6.00 -11.67 9.74
C LYS A 39 -4.68 -11.66 8.98
N HIS A 40 -4.71 -11.23 7.73
CA HIS A 40 -3.52 -11.15 6.88
C HIS A 40 -2.60 -10.02 7.34
N VAL A 41 -3.16 -8.84 7.60
CA VAL A 41 -2.41 -7.70 8.14
C VAL A 41 -1.75 -8.06 9.47
N ALA A 42 -2.50 -8.59 10.43
CA ALA A 42 -1.97 -8.99 11.74
C ALA A 42 -0.85 -10.03 11.65
N SER A 43 -0.84 -10.86 10.59
CA SER A 43 0.22 -11.86 10.39
C SER A 43 1.59 -11.25 10.04
N THR A 44 1.64 -9.96 9.75
CA THR A 44 2.88 -9.23 9.41
C THR A 44 3.43 -8.41 10.57
N ASP A 45 2.78 -8.44 11.74
CA ASP A 45 3.18 -7.67 12.91
C ASP A 45 4.63 -7.99 13.32
N ARG A 46 5.37 -6.93 13.64
CA ARG A 46 6.75 -7.01 14.12
C ARG A 46 7.00 -6.00 15.22
N LEU A 47 8.16 -6.14 15.89
CA LEU A 47 8.60 -5.18 16.90
C LEU A 47 8.69 -3.77 16.31
N GLY A 48 8.02 -2.82 16.94
CA GLY A 48 7.95 -1.42 16.53
C GLY A 48 6.59 -1.03 15.91
N VAL A 49 5.79 -1.98 15.43
CA VAL A 49 4.42 -1.67 14.94
C VAL A 49 3.56 -1.15 16.09
N MET A 50 2.83 -0.07 15.84
CA MET A 50 1.92 0.55 16.78
C MET A 50 0.51 0.66 16.18
N GLY A 51 -0.49 0.29 16.97
CA GLY A 51 -1.89 0.34 16.56
C GLY A 51 -2.33 -0.88 15.75
N ASN A 52 -3.52 -0.78 15.18
CA ASN A 52 -4.14 -1.81 14.36
C ASN A 52 -4.68 -1.20 13.07
N ILE A 53 -4.94 -2.04 12.05
CA ILE A 53 -5.63 -1.62 10.83
C ILE A 53 -6.99 -0.97 11.18
N GLY A 54 -7.28 0.17 10.51
CA GLY A 54 -8.49 0.96 10.72
C GLY A 54 -8.26 2.28 11.43
N SER A 55 -7.00 2.61 11.81
CA SER A 55 -6.59 3.97 12.17
C SER A 55 -6.29 4.80 10.91
N PHE A 56 -6.10 6.12 11.07
CA PHE A 56 -5.84 7.03 9.95
C PHE A 56 -4.46 6.85 9.28
N GLY A 57 -3.51 6.19 9.94
CA GLY A 57 -2.18 5.95 9.38
C GLY A 57 -1.47 4.82 10.09
N GLY A 58 -0.54 4.19 9.37
CA GLY A 58 0.37 3.20 9.94
C GLY A 58 1.44 3.85 10.79
N MET A 59 1.67 3.34 11.99
CA MET A 59 2.66 3.88 12.92
C MET A 59 3.73 2.84 13.24
N PHE A 60 4.98 3.32 13.34
CA PHE A 60 6.12 2.49 13.72
C PHE A 60 7.02 3.23 14.70
N ASP A 61 7.32 2.61 15.82
CA ASP A 61 8.20 3.16 16.86
C ASP A 61 9.65 2.85 16.56
N LEU A 62 10.37 3.80 16.01
CA LEU A 62 11.80 3.67 15.69
C LEU A 62 12.68 3.51 16.93
N SER A 63 12.21 3.90 18.13
CA SER A 63 12.98 3.73 19.39
C SER A 63 13.21 2.26 19.77
N LYS A 64 12.44 1.35 19.17
CA LYS A 64 12.62 -0.11 19.33
C LYS A 64 13.80 -0.66 18.54
N LEU A 65 14.37 0.13 17.65
CA LEU A 65 15.52 -0.26 16.83
C LEU A 65 16.82 0.24 17.45
N ASN A 66 17.87 -0.58 17.38
CA ASN A 66 19.19 -0.20 17.88
C ASN A 66 20.00 0.55 16.79
N ILE A 67 19.52 1.73 16.38
CA ILE A 67 20.12 2.57 15.34
C ILE A 67 20.41 3.94 15.96
N LYS A 68 21.64 4.42 15.83
CA LYS A 68 22.08 5.70 16.43
C LYS A 68 21.78 6.89 15.56
N GLU A 69 22.09 6.78 14.27
CA GLU A 69 21.88 7.82 13.25
C GLU A 69 20.97 7.26 12.14
N PRO A 70 19.64 7.13 12.39
CA PRO A 70 18.74 6.52 11.45
C PRO A 70 18.53 7.40 10.21
N VAL A 71 18.66 6.80 9.03
CA VAL A 71 18.23 7.39 7.75
C VAL A 71 17.04 6.58 7.24
N LEU A 72 15.95 7.26 6.96
CA LEU A 72 14.77 6.64 6.33
C LEU A 72 14.99 6.57 4.81
N VAL A 73 14.67 5.41 4.26
CA VAL A 73 14.68 5.15 2.81
C VAL A 73 13.30 4.72 2.41
N SER A 74 12.70 5.38 1.44
CA SER A 74 11.36 5.08 0.97
C SER A 74 11.35 4.78 -0.52
N GLY A 75 10.54 3.80 -0.92
CA GLY A 75 10.31 3.41 -2.30
C GLY A 75 8.83 3.20 -2.57
N THR A 76 8.42 3.47 -3.80
CA THR A 76 7.07 3.18 -4.29
C THR A 76 7.16 2.65 -5.71
N ASP A 77 6.35 1.64 -6.02
CA ASP A 77 6.27 1.08 -7.36
C ASP A 77 4.87 0.47 -7.61
N GLY A 78 4.52 0.33 -8.89
CA GLY A 78 3.32 -0.36 -9.33
C GLY A 78 3.67 -1.68 -10.01
N VAL A 79 2.79 -2.67 -9.92
CA VAL A 79 3.00 -3.98 -10.56
C VAL A 79 3.00 -3.87 -12.09
N GLY A 80 2.20 -2.96 -12.65
CA GLY A 80 2.16 -2.71 -14.07
C GLY A 80 1.54 -3.85 -14.89
N THR A 81 2.05 -4.08 -16.10
CA THR A 81 1.42 -5.01 -17.07
C THR A 81 1.43 -6.49 -16.67
N LYS A 82 2.18 -6.88 -15.64
CA LYS A 82 2.13 -8.23 -15.04
C LYS A 82 0.73 -8.58 -14.49
N LEU A 83 -0.08 -7.55 -14.15
CA LEU A 83 -1.48 -7.70 -13.76
C LEU A 83 -2.30 -8.46 -14.82
N LYS A 84 -1.98 -8.32 -16.10
CA LYS A 84 -2.66 -9.05 -17.18
C LYS A 84 -2.54 -10.58 -17.05
N LEU A 85 -1.48 -11.07 -16.42
CA LEU A 85 -1.35 -12.50 -16.11
C LEU A 85 -2.31 -12.91 -14.99
N ALA A 86 -2.44 -12.08 -13.94
CA ALA A 86 -3.39 -12.34 -12.87
C ALA A 86 -4.83 -12.40 -13.39
N PHE A 87 -5.20 -11.47 -14.28
CA PHE A 87 -6.52 -11.45 -14.91
C PHE A 87 -6.75 -12.68 -15.82
N ALA A 88 -5.77 -13.00 -16.68
CA ALA A 88 -5.92 -14.12 -17.62
C ALA A 88 -5.99 -15.49 -16.93
N MET A 89 -5.36 -15.62 -15.74
CA MET A 89 -5.32 -16.86 -14.96
C MET A 89 -6.40 -16.90 -13.87
N ASP A 90 -7.12 -15.81 -13.64
CA ASP A 90 -8.03 -15.62 -12.49
C ASP A 90 -7.34 -15.99 -11.17
N LYS A 91 -6.06 -15.53 -11.01
CA LYS A 91 -5.20 -15.85 -9.88
C LYS A 91 -4.63 -14.57 -9.28
N HIS A 92 -5.06 -14.21 -8.08
CA HIS A 92 -4.81 -12.91 -7.47
C HIS A 92 -3.97 -12.97 -6.19
N ASP A 93 -3.68 -14.15 -5.66
CA ASP A 93 -2.99 -14.37 -4.39
C ASP A 93 -1.45 -14.25 -4.46
N THR A 94 -0.88 -14.17 -5.66
CA THR A 94 0.58 -14.05 -5.86
C THR A 94 1.03 -12.67 -6.31
N ILE A 95 0.14 -11.90 -6.93
CA ILE A 95 0.49 -10.57 -7.47
C ILE A 95 0.87 -9.57 -6.36
N GLY A 96 0.33 -9.76 -5.15
CA GLY A 96 0.70 -8.94 -3.98
C GLY A 96 2.14 -9.16 -3.53
N ILE A 97 2.69 -10.37 -3.67
CA ILE A 97 4.10 -10.66 -3.39
C ILE A 97 5.00 -9.83 -4.32
N ASP A 98 4.62 -9.77 -5.59
CA ASP A 98 5.34 -9.00 -6.60
C ASP A 98 5.32 -7.48 -6.28
N ALA A 99 4.16 -6.94 -5.88
CA ALA A 99 4.03 -5.56 -5.47
C ALA A 99 4.97 -5.19 -4.31
N VAL A 100 5.07 -6.06 -3.31
CA VAL A 100 5.99 -5.87 -2.18
C VAL A 100 7.44 -5.94 -2.66
N ALA A 101 7.80 -6.95 -3.44
CA ALA A 101 9.17 -7.16 -3.90
C ALA A 101 9.71 -5.96 -4.70
N MET A 102 8.89 -5.38 -5.58
CA MET A 102 9.28 -4.22 -6.38
C MET A 102 9.67 -3.02 -5.51
N CYS A 103 8.86 -2.70 -4.49
CA CYS A 103 9.14 -1.59 -3.59
C CYS A 103 10.31 -1.88 -2.64
N VAL A 104 10.35 -3.09 -2.08
CA VAL A 104 11.34 -3.46 -1.05
C VAL A 104 12.73 -3.59 -1.63
N ASN A 105 12.89 -4.08 -2.85
CA ASN A 105 14.19 -4.23 -3.49
C ASN A 105 14.90 -2.88 -3.68
N ASP A 106 14.17 -1.81 -3.94
CA ASP A 106 14.73 -0.46 -4.05
C ASP A 106 15.28 0.04 -2.70
N VAL A 107 14.57 -0.24 -1.62
CA VAL A 107 15.01 0.09 -0.26
C VAL A 107 16.23 -0.74 0.14
N LEU A 108 16.24 -2.04 -0.17
CA LEU A 108 17.36 -2.93 0.09
C LEU A 108 18.61 -2.54 -0.69
N ALA A 109 18.48 -2.07 -1.93
CA ALA A 109 19.60 -1.62 -2.76
C ALA A 109 20.40 -0.47 -2.10
N GLN A 110 19.78 0.30 -1.21
CA GLN A 110 20.43 1.35 -0.44
C GLN A 110 20.90 0.89 0.95
N GLY A 111 20.82 -0.41 1.24
CA GLY A 111 21.27 -1.01 2.49
C GLY A 111 20.28 -0.84 3.65
N ALA A 112 19.06 -0.40 3.39
CA ALA A 112 18.05 -0.19 4.41
C ALA A 112 17.23 -1.46 4.70
N GLU A 113 16.89 -1.66 5.96
CA GLU A 113 15.96 -2.69 6.42
C GLU A 113 14.53 -2.19 6.21
N PRO A 114 13.67 -2.90 5.43
CA PRO A 114 12.26 -2.53 5.30
C PRO A 114 11.53 -2.63 6.63
N LEU A 115 10.74 -1.61 6.98
CA LEU A 115 10.00 -1.57 8.24
C LEU A 115 8.50 -1.71 8.04
N VAL A 116 7.95 -0.89 7.16
CA VAL A 116 6.51 -0.80 6.92
C VAL A 116 6.20 -0.83 5.43
N PHE A 117 5.02 -1.34 5.12
CA PHE A 117 4.45 -1.37 3.78
C PHE A 117 3.02 -0.84 3.79
N LEU A 118 2.65 -0.13 2.75
CA LEU A 118 1.29 0.32 2.44
C LEU A 118 0.96 -0.12 1.02
N ASP A 119 -0.24 -0.62 0.80
CA ASP A 119 -0.74 -0.96 -0.52
C ASP A 119 -1.81 0.04 -1.00
N TYR A 120 -1.93 0.17 -2.30
CA TYR A 120 -3.01 0.87 -2.96
C TYR A 120 -3.62 -0.05 -4.02
N VAL A 121 -4.88 -0.42 -3.85
CA VAL A 121 -5.63 -1.24 -4.82
C VAL A 121 -6.76 -0.39 -5.40
N ALA A 122 -6.67 -0.08 -6.69
CA ALA A 122 -7.69 0.65 -7.43
C ALA A 122 -8.41 -0.29 -8.39
N GLN A 123 -9.74 -0.27 -8.43
CA GLN A 123 -10.52 -1.22 -9.21
C GLN A 123 -11.83 -0.59 -9.73
N GLY A 124 -12.40 -1.16 -10.80
CA GLY A 124 -13.67 -0.70 -11.34
C GLY A 124 -14.84 -1.05 -10.43
N LYS A 125 -14.82 -2.26 -9.88
CA LYS A 125 -15.82 -2.77 -8.94
C LYS A 125 -15.17 -3.59 -7.84
N THR A 126 -15.53 -3.30 -6.60
CA THR A 126 -14.99 -4.00 -5.45
C THR A 126 -15.52 -5.42 -5.35
N ARG A 127 -14.60 -6.39 -5.46
CA ARG A 127 -14.86 -7.81 -5.22
C ARG A 127 -14.07 -8.23 -3.99
N PRO A 128 -14.72 -8.38 -2.83
CA PRO A 128 -14.03 -8.61 -1.56
C PRO A 128 -13.11 -9.82 -1.55
N GLU A 129 -13.47 -10.89 -2.23
CA GLU A 129 -12.66 -12.12 -2.36
C GLU A 129 -11.38 -11.90 -3.17
N VAL A 130 -11.44 -11.06 -4.23
CA VAL A 130 -10.27 -10.72 -5.04
C VAL A 130 -9.31 -9.82 -4.24
N VAL A 131 -9.85 -8.80 -3.57
CA VAL A 131 -9.05 -7.92 -2.72
C VAL A 131 -8.44 -8.70 -1.54
N GLU A 132 -9.18 -9.62 -0.91
CA GLU A 132 -8.63 -10.51 0.13
C GLU A 132 -7.44 -11.31 -0.42
N ALA A 133 -7.56 -11.88 -1.61
CA ALA A 133 -6.48 -12.65 -2.23
C ALA A 133 -5.24 -11.79 -2.52
N ILE A 134 -5.44 -10.58 -3.07
CA ILE A 134 -4.35 -9.61 -3.31
C ILE A 134 -3.64 -9.28 -2.00
N VAL A 135 -4.39 -8.90 -0.96
CA VAL A 135 -3.81 -8.52 0.34
C VAL A 135 -3.17 -9.71 1.06
N ALA A 136 -3.67 -10.93 0.85
CA ALA A 136 -2.99 -12.15 1.34
C ALA A 136 -1.59 -12.29 0.70
N GLY A 137 -1.48 -12.04 -0.60
CA GLY A 137 -0.20 -12.00 -1.31
C GLY A 137 0.71 -10.87 -0.82
N VAL A 138 0.17 -9.66 -0.60
CA VAL A 138 0.93 -8.54 -0.01
C VAL A 138 1.46 -8.92 1.37
N ALA A 139 0.62 -9.49 2.23
CA ALA A 139 1.03 -9.93 3.57
C ALA A 139 2.10 -11.03 3.51
N ASP A 140 2.02 -11.93 2.53
CA ASP A 140 3.06 -12.95 2.33
C ASP A 140 4.38 -12.31 1.91
N GLY A 141 4.37 -11.39 0.95
CA GLY A 141 5.55 -10.61 0.56
C GLY A 141 6.15 -9.82 1.73
N CYS A 142 5.31 -9.20 2.55
CA CYS A 142 5.75 -8.48 3.76
C CYS A 142 6.44 -9.40 4.76
N ARG A 143 5.90 -10.61 5.01
CA ARG A 143 6.56 -11.60 5.88
C ARG A 143 7.91 -12.04 5.33
N GLN A 144 8.01 -12.28 4.02
CA GLN A 144 9.27 -12.65 3.35
C GLN A 144 10.30 -11.51 3.46
N ALA A 145 9.88 -10.27 3.31
CA ALA A 145 10.73 -9.08 3.41
C ALA A 145 11.04 -8.66 4.87
N GLY A 146 10.33 -9.22 5.85
CA GLY A 146 10.46 -8.84 7.25
C GLY A 146 9.88 -7.46 7.60
N CYS A 147 8.98 -6.91 6.78
CA CYS A 147 8.29 -5.65 7.04
C CYS A 147 6.83 -5.89 7.45
N ALA A 148 6.18 -4.89 8.01
CA ALA A 148 4.79 -4.95 8.42
C ALA A 148 3.87 -4.22 7.44
N LEU A 149 2.76 -4.85 7.07
CA LEU A 149 1.66 -4.19 6.37
C LEU A 149 0.85 -3.39 7.41
N VAL A 150 1.04 -2.07 7.43
CA VAL A 150 0.48 -1.20 8.49
C VAL A 150 -0.73 -0.39 8.05
N GLY A 151 -1.13 -0.52 6.80
CA GLY A 151 -2.27 0.18 6.22
C GLY A 151 -2.27 0.08 4.71
N GLY A 152 -3.17 0.82 4.08
CA GLY A 152 -3.33 0.87 2.63
C GLY A 152 -4.62 1.56 2.25
N GLU A 153 -4.98 1.50 0.98
CA GLU A 153 -6.20 2.07 0.44
C GLU A 153 -6.81 1.12 -0.59
N THR A 154 -8.11 0.95 -0.53
CA THR A 154 -8.88 0.23 -1.56
C THR A 154 -9.87 1.21 -2.18
N ALA A 155 -9.66 1.55 -3.45
CA ALA A 155 -10.47 2.52 -4.18
C ALA A 155 -11.37 1.83 -5.21
N GLU A 156 -12.67 2.06 -5.12
CA GLU A 156 -13.63 1.67 -6.14
C GLU A 156 -13.87 2.86 -7.06
N MET A 157 -13.52 2.73 -8.33
CA MET A 157 -13.53 3.80 -9.33
C MET A 157 -14.26 3.36 -10.61
N PRO A 158 -15.60 3.31 -10.58
CA PRO A 158 -16.40 2.92 -11.73
C PRO A 158 -16.14 3.82 -12.94
N GLY A 159 -15.92 3.22 -14.11
CA GLY A 159 -15.64 3.93 -15.36
C GLY A 159 -14.17 4.35 -15.56
N MET A 160 -13.29 4.16 -14.57
CA MET A 160 -11.85 4.30 -14.74
C MET A 160 -11.17 2.95 -15.01
N TYR A 161 -11.68 1.89 -14.41
CA TYR A 161 -11.27 0.51 -14.64
C TYR A 161 -12.48 -0.31 -15.11
N GLU A 162 -12.23 -1.27 -15.98
CA GLU A 162 -13.28 -2.23 -16.39
C GLU A 162 -13.64 -3.17 -15.22
N ASP A 163 -14.85 -3.80 -15.32
CA ASP A 163 -15.24 -4.79 -14.31
C ASP A 163 -14.31 -6.00 -14.36
N GLY A 164 -13.67 -6.29 -13.22
CA GLY A 164 -12.67 -7.36 -13.09
C GLY A 164 -11.23 -6.88 -13.27
N GLU A 165 -11.00 -5.65 -13.69
CA GLU A 165 -9.66 -5.06 -13.74
C GLU A 165 -9.36 -4.24 -12.48
N TYR A 166 -8.09 -4.24 -12.09
CA TYR A 166 -7.57 -3.45 -10.99
C TYR A 166 -6.12 -3.02 -11.27
N ASP A 167 -5.68 -2.01 -10.56
CA ASP A 167 -4.27 -1.64 -10.45
C ASP A 167 -3.81 -1.79 -9.00
N ILE A 168 -2.53 -2.10 -8.82
CA ILE A 168 -1.91 -2.24 -7.51
C ILE A 168 -0.55 -1.56 -7.49
N ALA A 169 -0.36 -0.72 -6.49
CA ALA A 169 0.90 -0.10 -6.17
C ALA A 169 1.22 -0.29 -4.69
N GLY A 170 2.50 -0.22 -4.36
CA GLY A 170 2.99 -0.29 -3.00
C GLY A 170 3.85 0.91 -2.64
N TYR A 171 3.97 1.12 -1.35
CA TYR A 171 4.90 2.06 -0.75
C TYR A 171 5.54 1.43 0.47
N THR A 172 6.86 1.49 0.55
CA THR A 172 7.61 1.00 1.70
C THR A 172 8.51 2.07 2.28
N THR A 173 8.71 2.01 3.58
CA THR A 173 9.77 2.78 4.26
C THR A 173 10.63 1.82 5.05
N GLY A 174 11.92 1.94 4.85
CA GLY A 174 12.95 1.24 5.60
C GLY A 174 13.86 2.20 6.34
N VAL A 175 14.80 1.65 7.09
CA VAL A 175 15.78 2.40 7.85
C VAL A 175 17.16 1.81 7.71
N VAL A 176 18.17 2.67 7.69
CA VAL A 176 19.57 2.27 7.69
C VAL A 176 20.37 3.14 8.65
N GLU A 177 21.37 2.56 9.34
CA GLU A 177 22.37 3.36 10.04
C GLU A 177 23.16 4.20 9.02
N LYS A 178 23.27 5.51 9.22
CA LYS A 178 23.86 6.46 8.27
C LYS A 178 25.23 6.03 7.74
N SER A 179 26.07 5.45 8.59
CA SER A 179 27.40 4.95 8.21
C SER A 179 27.37 3.71 7.30
N ARG A 180 26.21 3.04 7.17
CA ARG A 180 26.00 1.82 6.37
C ARG A 180 25.22 2.08 5.09
N LEU A 181 24.83 3.33 4.82
CA LEU A 181 24.10 3.69 3.61
C LEU A 181 24.91 3.32 2.37
N ILE A 182 24.24 2.68 1.41
CA ILE A 182 24.76 2.36 0.09
C ILE A 182 24.27 3.42 -0.89
N ASP A 183 25.16 4.31 -1.31
CA ASP A 183 24.86 5.44 -2.20
C ASP A 183 25.66 5.40 -3.52
N GLY A 184 26.37 4.32 -3.76
CA GLY A 184 27.22 4.13 -4.95
C GLY A 184 28.59 4.79 -4.87
N THR A 185 28.88 5.64 -3.89
CA THR A 185 30.15 6.37 -3.82
C THR A 185 31.38 5.48 -3.57
N LYS A 186 31.15 4.27 -3.03
CA LYS A 186 32.21 3.30 -2.73
C LYS A 186 32.43 2.29 -3.84
N VAL A 187 31.61 2.30 -4.89
CA VAL A 187 31.74 1.34 -6.01
C VAL A 187 33.02 1.60 -6.80
N LYS A 188 33.74 0.54 -7.09
CA LYS A 188 35.02 0.56 -7.82
C LYS A 188 35.02 -0.43 -8.98
N ALA A 189 35.87 -0.19 -9.96
CA ALA A 189 36.09 -1.14 -11.04
C ALA A 189 36.62 -2.48 -10.47
N GLY A 190 35.91 -3.56 -10.76
CA GLY A 190 36.21 -4.91 -10.28
C GLY A 190 35.32 -5.39 -9.13
N ASP A 191 34.44 -4.53 -8.58
CA ASP A 191 33.41 -4.98 -7.64
C ASP A 191 32.41 -5.90 -8.38
N VAL A 192 31.87 -6.90 -7.65
CA VAL A 192 30.95 -7.92 -8.18
C VAL A 192 29.63 -7.81 -7.43
#